data_417647d8b8b28075b684fc287881e787
#
_entry.id   417647d8b8b28075b684fc287881e787
#
_cell.length_a   1.000
_cell.length_b   1.000
_cell.length_c   1.000
_cell.angle_alpha   90.00
_cell.angle_beta   90.00
_cell.angle_gamma   90.00
#
_symmetry.space_group_name_H-M   'P 1'
#
loop_
_entity.id
_entity.type
_entity.pdbx_description
1 polymer ?
#
loop_
_entity_poly.entity_id
_entity_poly.type
_entity_poly.pdbx_seq_one_letter_code
_entity_poly.pdbx_strand_id
1 'polypeptide(L)'
;MPTTFVANALCSCGEDQICASCRFCQAHNTSEGRKALCEKITRFLVFQPFYQQAIAQAIQKLFPGKVIYDDEKDICTMVFESVLFEDTHTGRTPLSYFVNKAPLSADEKRLYEFWRTHTRYEFFAVEKVTLGKEVHLADLAGQRRYRVYEDRGTASIKPGTVVMARIVPFLNGWMFTTECIISFSGSTAREQLPKTYGTAMPQFVFARKYHEDRKRRGYGC
;
A
#
# COMPACT_ATOMS: atom_id res chain seq x y z
N MET A 1 -19.55 7.02 -18.20
CA MET A 1 -20.03 6.07 -17.19
C MET A 1 -19.64 6.63 -15.83
N PRO A 2 -20.53 6.68 -14.84
CA PRO A 2 -20.20 7.24 -13.54
C PRO A 2 -19.10 6.41 -12.91
N THR A 3 -18.01 7.05 -12.52
CA THR A 3 -16.95 6.49 -11.68
C THR A 3 -17.59 6.11 -10.36
N THR A 4 -17.79 4.82 -10.13
CA THR A 4 -18.25 4.32 -8.85
C THR A 4 -17.10 4.54 -7.86
N PHE A 5 -17.09 5.70 -7.20
CA PHE A 5 -16.38 5.84 -5.95
C PHE A 5 -17.00 4.81 -5.01
N VAL A 6 -16.19 3.90 -4.49
CA VAL A 6 -16.65 3.06 -3.40
C VAL A 6 -16.92 4.00 -2.25
N ALA A 7 -18.20 4.28 -2.01
CA ALA A 7 -18.64 5.11 -0.90
C ALA A 7 -18.10 4.52 0.39
N ASN A 8 -17.22 5.24 1.04
CA ASN A 8 -16.61 4.81 2.29
C ASN A 8 -17.59 5.02 3.43
N ALA A 9 -18.32 3.98 3.77
CA ALA A 9 -19.15 3.91 5.00
C ALA A 9 -18.31 3.96 6.31
N LEU A 10 -17.08 4.50 6.26
CA LEU A 10 -16.18 4.55 7.42
C LEU A 10 -16.50 5.68 8.38
N CYS A 11 -17.20 6.68 7.91
CA CYS A 11 -17.72 7.75 8.74
C CYS A 11 -19.21 7.92 8.42
N SER A 12 -20.06 8.07 9.43
CA SER A 12 -21.48 8.43 9.27
C SER A 12 -21.68 9.82 8.64
N CYS A 13 -20.63 10.42 8.13
CA CYS A 13 -20.54 11.81 7.70
C CYS A 13 -20.85 12.03 6.20
N GLY A 14 -21.45 11.08 5.49
CA GLY A 14 -21.80 11.26 4.07
C GLY A 14 -20.61 11.14 3.10
N GLU A 15 -20.93 10.86 1.85
CA GLU A 15 -20.00 10.30 0.86
C GLU A 15 -18.94 11.27 0.31
N ASP A 16 -19.10 12.58 0.45
CA ASP A 16 -18.33 13.55 -0.34
C ASP A 16 -17.41 14.49 0.43
N GLN A 17 -17.43 14.50 1.75
CA GLN A 17 -16.63 15.45 2.53
C GLN A 17 -15.96 14.83 3.75
N ILE A 18 -14.71 15.23 3.97
CA ILE A 18 -14.04 15.03 5.26
C ILE A 18 -14.83 15.79 6.30
N CYS A 19 -15.44 15.06 7.23
CA CYS A 19 -16.28 15.68 8.23
C CYS A 19 -15.49 16.54 9.20
N ALA A 20 -15.76 17.84 9.21
CA ALA A 20 -15.10 18.76 10.12
C ALA A 20 -15.46 18.52 11.60
N SER A 21 -16.53 17.78 11.90
CA SER A 21 -16.99 17.49 13.27
C SER A 21 -16.62 16.12 13.80
N CYS A 22 -16.22 15.17 12.93
CA CYS A 22 -15.84 13.83 13.34
C CYS A 22 -14.41 13.80 13.89
N ARG A 23 -14.24 13.44 15.16
CA ARG A 23 -12.93 13.37 15.80
C ARG A 23 -11.97 12.44 15.08
N PHE A 24 -12.46 11.32 14.51
CA PHE A 24 -11.65 10.39 13.75
C PHE A 24 -11.14 11.03 12.46
N CYS A 25 -12.02 11.68 11.69
CA CYS A 25 -11.63 12.39 10.47
C CYS A 25 -10.62 13.50 10.76
N GLN A 26 -10.84 14.31 11.79
CA GLN A 26 -9.92 15.38 12.19
C GLN A 26 -8.54 14.84 12.59
N ALA A 27 -8.49 13.76 13.39
CA ALA A 27 -7.25 13.19 13.88
C ALA A 27 -6.39 12.59 12.76
N HIS A 28 -7.01 12.07 11.68
CA HIS A 28 -6.31 11.31 10.66
C HIS A 28 -6.26 11.99 9.29
N ASN A 29 -6.80 13.19 9.16
CA ASN A 29 -6.74 13.96 7.90
C ASN A 29 -5.37 14.58 7.60
N THR A 30 -4.42 14.45 8.50
CA THR A 30 -3.03 14.91 8.32
C THR A 30 -2.13 13.74 7.90
N SER A 31 -0.96 14.05 7.35
CA SER A 31 0.10 13.06 7.05
C SER A 31 0.48 12.26 8.27
N GLU A 32 0.70 12.94 9.38
CA GLU A 32 1.06 12.34 10.66
C GLU A 32 -0.04 11.38 11.15
N GLY A 33 -1.30 11.80 11.04
CA GLY A 33 -2.44 10.97 11.42
C GLY A 33 -2.56 9.71 10.57
N ARG A 34 -2.35 9.82 9.24
CA ARG A 34 -2.34 8.67 8.34
C ARG A 34 -1.17 7.73 8.64
N LYS A 35 0.02 8.29 8.83
CA LYS A 35 1.21 7.53 9.23
C LYS A 35 0.99 6.79 10.54
N ALA A 36 0.38 7.44 11.53
CA ALA A 36 0.09 6.84 12.83
C ALA A 36 -0.81 5.59 12.72
N LEU A 37 -1.75 5.55 11.76
CA LEU A 37 -2.56 4.36 11.50
C LEU A 37 -1.69 3.18 11.03
N CYS A 38 -0.79 3.39 10.08
CA CYS A 38 0.11 2.34 9.62
C CYS A 38 1.10 1.91 10.71
N GLU A 39 1.70 2.87 11.42
CA GLU A 39 2.63 2.58 12.52
C GLU A 39 1.97 1.81 13.66
N LYS A 40 0.70 2.04 13.94
CA LYS A 40 -0.03 1.32 15.00
C LYS A 40 -0.06 -0.19 14.72
N ILE A 41 -0.23 -0.59 13.48
CA ILE A 41 -0.17 -1.99 13.06
C ILE A 41 1.23 -2.54 13.31
N THR A 42 2.25 -1.86 12.78
CA THR A 42 3.64 -2.30 12.88
C THR A 42 4.09 -2.40 14.33
N ARG A 43 3.82 -1.40 15.17
CA ARG A 43 4.15 -1.39 16.60
C ARG A 43 3.51 -2.55 17.36
N PHE A 44 2.29 -2.94 17.00
CA PHE A 44 1.62 -4.07 17.64
C PHE A 44 2.22 -5.41 17.17
N LEU A 45 2.45 -5.56 15.86
CA LEU A 45 2.87 -6.84 15.28
C LEU A 45 4.35 -7.14 15.45
N VAL A 46 5.22 -6.12 15.55
CA VAL A 46 6.67 -6.31 15.65
C VAL A 46 7.08 -7.16 16.88
N PHE A 47 6.28 -7.16 17.92
CA PHE A 47 6.50 -7.99 19.12
C PHE A 47 5.85 -9.36 19.04
N GLN A 48 5.18 -9.72 17.95
CA GLN A 48 4.54 -11.02 17.80
C GLN A 48 5.51 -12.02 17.15
N PRO A 49 5.87 -13.12 17.85
CA PRO A 49 6.86 -14.08 17.33
C PRO A 49 6.50 -14.64 15.96
N PHE A 50 5.20 -14.94 15.72
CA PHE A 50 4.74 -15.45 14.43
C PHE A 50 4.97 -14.46 13.29
N TYR A 51 4.81 -13.15 13.54
CA TYR A 51 5.03 -12.13 12.53
C TYR A 51 6.52 -11.95 12.22
N GLN A 52 7.37 -11.93 13.25
CA GLN A 52 8.82 -11.91 13.08
C GLN A 52 9.31 -13.12 12.29
N GLN A 53 8.79 -14.31 12.60
CA GLN A 53 9.14 -15.53 11.88
C GLN A 53 8.69 -15.49 10.41
N ALA A 54 7.48 -15.02 10.12
CA ALA A 54 6.97 -14.88 8.76
C ALA A 54 7.83 -13.92 7.93
N ILE A 55 8.21 -12.77 8.51
CA ILE A 55 9.12 -11.82 7.87
C ILE A 55 10.49 -12.45 7.60
N ALA A 56 11.09 -13.10 8.61
CA ALA A 56 12.38 -13.74 8.47
C ALA A 56 12.38 -14.80 7.36
N GLN A 57 11.34 -15.62 7.29
CA GLN A 57 11.17 -16.63 6.23
C GLN A 57 10.99 -16.00 4.87
N ALA A 58 10.21 -14.92 4.76
CA ALA A 58 9.99 -14.22 3.49
C ALA A 58 11.29 -13.57 3.00
N ILE A 59 12.04 -12.93 3.89
CA ILE A 59 13.35 -12.36 3.58
C ILE A 59 14.35 -13.44 3.16
N GLN A 60 14.42 -14.55 3.90
CA GLN A 60 15.31 -15.67 3.56
C GLN A 60 15.02 -16.26 2.18
N LYS A 61 13.76 -16.31 1.76
CA LYS A 61 13.38 -16.74 0.40
C LYS A 61 13.87 -15.78 -0.68
N LEU A 62 13.92 -14.47 -0.40
CA LEU A 62 14.41 -13.46 -1.35
C LEU A 62 15.93 -13.37 -1.38
N PHE A 63 16.56 -13.46 -0.23
CA PHE A 63 17.98 -13.20 -0.02
C PHE A 63 18.68 -14.40 0.67
N PRO A 64 18.69 -15.59 0.04
CA PRO A 64 19.27 -16.79 0.67
C PRO A 64 20.74 -16.57 1.00
N GLY A 65 21.08 -16.60 2.29
CA GLY A 65 22.45 -16.47 2.79
C GLY A 65 23.07 -15.06 2.71
N LYS A 66 22.27 -14.02 2.42
CA LYS A 66 22.77 -12.64 2.33
C LYS A 66 22.39 -11.78 3.53
N VAL A 67 23.24 -10.80 3.82
CA VAL A 67 22.90 -9.63 4.63
C VAL A 67 22.17 -8.64 3.73
N ILE A 68 21.10 -8.03 4.24
CA ILE A 68 20.33 -7.03 3.51
C ILE A 68 21.10 -5.69 3.53
N TYR A 69 21.33 -5.13 2.38
CA TYR A 69 21.95 -3.80 2.22
C TYR A 69 20.92 -2.69 2.16
N ASP A 70 21.38 -1.45 2.36
CA ASP A 70 20.51 -0.26 2.39
C ASP A 70 19.74 -0.02 1.08
N ASP A 71 20.30 -0.40 -0.06
CA ASP A 71 19.66 -0.29 -1.38
C ASP A 71 18.51 -1.31 -1.60
N GLU A 72 18.37 -2.29 -0.69
CA GLU A 72 17.32 -3.31 -0.71
C GLU A 72 16.12 -2.96 0.22
N LYS A 73 16.16 -1.80 0.89
CA LYS A 73 15.09 -1.35 1.82
C LYS A 73 13.71 -1.36 1.19
N ASP A 74 13.58 -0.89 -0.04
CA ASP A 74 12.31 -0.84 -0.75
C ASP A 74 11.71 -2.25 -0.92
N ILE A 75 12.57 -3.21 -1.29
CA ILE A 75 12.17 -4.60 -1.47
C ILE A 75 11.77 -5.21 -0.12
N CYS A 76 12.52 -4.93 0.94
CA CYS A 76 12.18 -5.37 2.28
C CYS A 76 10.85 -4.79 2.75
N THR A 77 10.59 -3.52 2.49
CA THR A 77 9.32 -2.88 2.80
C THR A 77 8.16 -3.56 2.08
N MET A 78 8.32 -3.88 0.79
CA MET A 78 7.32 -4.65 0.05
C MET A 78 7.09 -6.04 0.64
N VAL A 79 8.15 -6.70 1.14
CA VAL A 79 8.02 -8.00 1.82
C VAL A 79 7.24 -7.86 3.12
N PHE A 80 7.54 -6.86 3.94
CA PHE A 80 6.81 -6.61 5.18
C PHE A 80 5.32 -6.38 4.92
N GLU A 81 4.99 -5.58 3.90
CA GLU A 81 3.60 -5.40 3.50
C GLU A 81 2.95 -6.68 2.98
N SER A 82 3.66 -7.47 2.16
CA SER A 82 3.11 -8.72 1.65
C SER A 82 2.79 -9.69 2.78
N VAL A 83 3.67 -9.80 3.78
CA VAL A 83 3.41 -10.60 4.99
C VAL A 83 2.20 -10.05 5.74
N LEU A 84 2.09 -8.73 5.90
CA LEU A 84 0.99 -8.11 6.63
C LEU A 84 -0.39 -8.39 6.00
N PHE A 85 -0.49 -8.26 4.69
CA PHE A 85 -1.76 -8.28 3.96
C PHE A 85 -2.08 -9.61 3.28
N GLU A 86 -1.09 -10.40 2.92
CA GLU A 86 -1.25 -11.56 2.04
C GLU A 86 -0.86 -12.91 2.68
N ASP A 87 0.02 -12.89 3.70
CA ASP A 87 0.45 -14.14 4.32
C ASP A 87 -0.66 -14.76 5.17
N THR A 88 -0.97 -16.00 4.86
CA THR A 88 -2.02 -16.76 5.53
C THR A 88 -1.46 -17.97 6.27
N HIS A 89 -0.31 -17.83 6.92
CA HIS A 89 0.38 -18.96 7.56
C HIS A 89 -0.51 -19.80 8.51
N THR A 90 -1.57 -19.21 9.04
CA THR A 90 -2.58 -19.90 9.88
C THR A 90 -4.01 -19.78 9.31
N GLY A 91 -4.15 -19.51 8.00
CA GLY A 91 -5.43 -19.17 7.40
C GLY A 91 -5.93 -17.76 7.73
N ARG A 92 -5.13 -16.96 8.43
CA ARG A 92 -5.43 -15.55 8.77
C ARG A 92 -4.21 -14.68 8.51
N THR A 93 -4.42 -13.51 7.94
CA THR A 93 -3.34 -12.54 7.75
C THR A 93 -2.94 -11.91 9.09
N PRO A 94 -1.68 -11.45 9.26
CA PRO A 94 -1.27 -10.66 10.43
C PRO A 94 -2.16 -9.44 10.67
N LEU A 95 -2.66 -8.79 9.63
CA LEU A 95 -3.64 -7.72 9.76
C LEU A 95 -4.93 -8.21 10.43
N SER A 96 -5.42 -9.40 10.08
CA SER A 96 -6.59 -10.00 10.75
C SER A 96 -6.33 -10.27 12.23
N TYR A 97 -5.13 -10.72 12.58
CA TYR A 97 -4.75 -10.90 13.98
C TYR A 97 -4.72 -9.56 14.72
N PHE A 98 -4.12 -8.53 14.13
CA PHE A 98 -4.08 -7.18 14.69
C PHE A 98 -5.50 -6.66 14.98
N VAL A 99 -6.41 -6.72 14.01
CA VAL A 99 -7.79 -6.24 14.16
C VAL A 99 -8.53 -6.93 15.31
N ASN A 100 -8.25 -8.21 15.54
CA ASN A 100 -8.91 -8.99 16.57
C ASN A 100 -8.28 -8.87 17.97
N LYS A 101 -7.01 -8.48 18.07
CA LYS A 101 -6.24 -8.53 19.33
C LYS A 101 -5.75 -7.18 19.83
N ALA A 102 -5.58 -6.19 18.94
CA ALA A 102 -5.11 -4.88 19.34
C ALA A 102 -6.21 -4.07 20.07
N PRO A 103 -5.83 -3.19 21.00
CA PRO A 103 -6.76 -2.26 21.64
C PRO A 103 -7.13 -1.14 20.66
N LEU A 104 -8.19 -1.36 19.89
CA LEU A 104 -8.69 -0.45 18.87
C LEU A 104 -9.99 0.21 19.31
N SER A 105 -10.16 1.49 18.95
CA SER A 105 -11.49 2.12 18.99
C SER A 105 -12.43 1.46 17.98
N ALA A 106 -13.73 1.69 18.12
CA ALA A 106 -14.72 1.15 17.18
C ALA A 106 -14.48 1.62 15.74
N ASP A 107 -14.09 2.89 15.57
CA ASP A 107 -13.81 3.47 14.26
C ASP A 107 -12.52 2.91 13.65
N GLU A 108 -11.45 2.76 14.44
CA GLU A 108 -10.22 2.11 13.98
C GLU A 108 -10.46 0.65 13.59
N LYS A 109 -11.21 -0.09 14.41
CA LYS A 109 -11.52 -1.48 14.10
C LYS A 109 -12.27 -1.59 12.77
N ARG A 110 -13.27 -0.73 12.54
CA ARG A 110 -14.02 -0.67 11.28
C ARG A 110 -13.10 -0.34 10.10
N LEU A 111 -12.21 0.64 10.25
CA LEU A 111 -11.26 1.02 9.23
C LEU A 111 -10.35 -0.16 8.84
N TYR A 112 -9.70 -0.81 9.80
CA TYR A 112 -8.78 -1.90 9.53
C TYR A 112 -9.47 -3.17 9.00
N GLU A 113 -10.72 -3.45 9.42
CA GLU A 113 -11.54 -4.50 8.79
C GLU A 113 -11.79 -4.17 7.32
N PHE A 114 -12.04 -2.91 7.00
CA PHE A 114 -12.24 -2.47 5.63
C PHE A 114 -10.94 -2.58 4.81
N TRP A 115 -9.81 -2.27 5.39
CA TRP A 115 -8.50 -2.48 4.75
C TRP A 115 -8.26 -3.95 4.40
N ARG A 116 -8.60 -4.85 5.32
CA ARG A 116 -8.45 -6.29 5.12
C ARG A 116 -9.14 -6.81 3.87
N THR A 117 -10.28 -6.24 3.51
CA THR A 117 -11.15 -6.71 2.42
C THR A 117 -11.05 -5.89 1.14
N HIS A 118 -10.60 -4.64 1.23
CA HIS A 118 -10.64 -3.70 0.10
C HIS A 118 -9.28 -3.15 -0.31
N THR A 119 -8.18 -3.65 0.25
CA THR A 119 -6.83 -3.24 -0.18
C THR A 119 -6.58 -3.58 -1.66
N ARG A 120 -5.76 -2.77 -2.32
CA ARG A 120 -5.32 -2.97 -3.70
C ARG A 120 -3.80 -2.88 -3.77
N TYR A 121 -3.16 -3.88 -4.36
CA TYR A 121 -1.76 -3.85 -4.71
C TYR A 121 -1.64 -4.15 -6.19
N GLU A 122 -1.43 -3.10 -6.99
CA GLU A 122 -1.44 -3.21 -8.44
C GLU A 122 -0.65 -2.06 -9.10
N PHE A 123 -0.48 -2.13 -10.39
CA PHE A 123 0.04 -1.02 -11.18
C PHE A 123 -1.04 0.02 -11.43
N PHE A 124 -0.71 1.27 -11.14
CA PHE A 124 -1.60 2.41 -11.37
C PHE A 124 -0.95 3.40 -12.32
N ALA A 125 -1.71 3.89 -13.29
CA ALA A 125 -1.33 5.06 -14.07
C ALA A 125 -1.59 6.33 -13.23
N VAL A 126 -0.61 7.21 -13.16
CA VAL A 126 -0.75 8.52 -12.50
C VAL A 126 -1.39 9.50 -13.48
N GLU A 127 -2.65 9.89 -13.23
CA GLU A 127 -3.38 10.83 -14.07
C GLU A 127 -3.11 12.29 -13.69
N LYS A 128 -3.08 12.57 -12.38
CA LYS A 128 -2.91 13.93 -11.85
C LYS A 128 -2.22 13.89 -10.49
N VAL A 129 -1.44 14.91 -10.21
CA VAL A 129 -0.84 15.16 -8.89
C VAL A 129 -1.22 16.57 -8.45
N THR A 130 -1.75 16.69 -7.25
CA THR A 130 -1.94 17.96 -6.56
C THR A 130 -0.91 18.02 -5.44
N LEU A 131 0.11 18.84 -5.64
CA LEU A 131 1.26 18.93 -4.74
C LEU A 131 0.83 19.19 -3.29
N GLY A 132 1.37 18.38 -2.37
CA GLY A 132 1.08 18.47 -0.95
C GLY A 132 -0.33 18.05 -0.53
N LYS A 133 -1.09 17.34 -1.40
CA LYS A 133 -2.48 16.96 -1.11
C LYS A 133 -2.85 15.54 -1.53
N GLU A 134 -2.76 15.25 -2.83
CA GLU A 134 -3.33 14.03 -3.38
C GLU A 134 -2.75 13.63 -4.73
N VAL A 135 -2.90 12.35 -5.05
CA VAL A 135 -2.58 11.76 -6.34
C VAL A 135 -3.83 11.09 -6.91
N HIS A 136 -4.15 11.35 -8.16
CA HIS A 136 -5.20 10.65 -8.89
C HIS A 136 -4.60 9.52 -9.69
N LEU A 137 -5.03 8.33 -9.38
CA LEU A 137 -4.59 7.08 -10.00
C LEU A 137 -5.72 6.47 -10.82
N ALA A 138 -5.37 5.78 -11.90
CA ALA A 138 -6.26 4.87 -12.61
C ALA A 138 -5.64 3.48 -12.64
N ASP A 139 -6.46 2.42 -12.59
CA ASP A 139 -5.95 1.09 -12.97
C ASP A 139 -5.47 1.11 -14.42
N LEU A 140 -4.60 0.17 -14.80
CA LEU A 140 -4.04 0.20 -16.16
C LEU A 140 -5.08 -0.03 -17.26
N ALA A 141 -6.21 -0.64 -16.93
CA ALA A 141 -7.36 -0.77 -17.84
C ALA A 141 -8.14 0.55 -17.99
N GLY A 142 -7.90 1.53 -17.11
CA GLY A 142 -8.60 2.83 -17.10
C GLY A 142 -10.06 2.75 -16.66
N GLN A 143 -10.48 1.64 -16.07
CA GLN A 143 -11.87 1.41 -15.67
C GLN A 143 -12.18 2.00 -14.30
N ARG A 144 -11.20 2.01 -13.39
CA ARG A 144 -11.36 2.49 -12.02
C ARG A 144 -10.37 3.61 -11.74
N ARG A 145 -10.84 4.62 -11.04
CA ARG A 145 -10.04 5.76 -10.60
C ARG A 145 -10.03 5.86 -9.09
N TYR A 146 -8.90 6.32 -8.55
CA TYR A 146 -8.63 6.40 -7.13
C TYR A 146 -8.08 7.77 -6.80
N ARG A 147 -8.73 8.49 -5.87
CA ARG A 147 -8.19 9.68 -5.25
C ARG A 147 -7.43 9.26 -4.01
N VAL A 148 -6.11 9.38 -4.05
CA VAL A 148 -5.21 8.94 -2.98
C VAL A 148 -4.68 10.14 -2.23
N TYR A 149 -4.94 10.21 -0.94
CA TYR A 149 -4.39 11.23 -0.07
C TYR A 149 -2.91 10.98 0.13
N GLU A 150 -2.09 11.90 -0.35
CA GLU A 150 -0.65 11.86 -0.23
C GLU A 150 -0.11 13.30 -0.25
N ASP A 151 0.68 13.66 0.74
CA ASP A 151 1.23 15.01 0.83
C ASP A 151 2.76 15.03 0.72
N ARG A 152 3.47 14.02 1.23
CA ARG A 152 4.94 13.98 1.24
C ARG A 152 5.50 13.50 -0.09
N GLY A 153 4.98 12.39 -0.63
CA GLY A 153 5.47 11.75 -1.85
C GLY A 153 5.08 12.46 -3.15
N THR A 154 4.17 13.43 -3.09
CA THR A 154 3.66 14.10 -4.30
C THR A 154 4.73 14.80 -5.13
N ALA A 155 5.84 15.25 -4.52
CA ALA A 155 6.95 15.88 -5.23
C ALA A 155 7.73 14.90 -6.13
N SER A 156 7.73 13.61 -5.79
CA SER A 156 8.46 12.57 -6.54
C SER A 156 7.58 11.81 -7.53
N ILE A 157 6.25 11.87 -7.37
CA ILE A 157 5.29 11.21 -8.27
C ILE A 157 4.93 12.17 -9.40
N LYS A 158 5.04 11.71 -10.65
CA LYS A 158 4.78 12.55 -11.83
C LYS A 158 3.58 12.05 -12.62
N PRO A 159 2.70 12.94 -13.12
CA PRO A 159 1.65 12.57 -14.07
C PRO A 159 2.26 11.86 -15.30
N GLY A 160 1.53 10.89 -15.83
CA GLY A 160 1.97 10.08 -16.97
C GLY A 160 2.92 8.93 -16.63
N THR A 161 3.37 8.80 -15.37
CA THR A 161 4.13 7.62 -14.91
C THR A 161 3.19 6.50 -14.50
N VAL A 162 3.73 5.30 -14.36
CA VAL A 162 3.07 4.16 -13.73
C VAL A 162 3.71 3.92 -12.37
N VAL A 163 2.91 3.72 -11.35
CA VAL A 163 3.39 3.36 -10.02
C VAL A 163 2.90 1.96 -9.63
N MET A 164 3.75 1.20 -8.95
CA MET A 164 3.36 -0.01 -8.24
C MET A 164 3.26 0.34 -6.77
N ALA A 165 2.09 0.19 -6.21
CA ALA A 165 1.82 0.59 -4.82
C ALA A 165 0.67 -0.21 -4.21
N ARG A 166 0.63 -0.22 -2.89
CA ARG A 166 -0.55 -0.64 -2.15
C ARG A 166 -1.36 0.57 -1.71
N ILE A 167 -2.63 0.54 -2.04
CA ILE A 167 -3.60 1.53 -1.56
C ILE A 167 -4.67 0.86 -0.71
N VAL A 168 -5.12 1.56 0.30
CA VAL A 168 -6.22 1.15 1.19
C VAL A 168 -7.28 2.24 1.23
N PRO A 169 -8.56 1.87 1.41
CA PRO A 169 -9.61 2.85 1.58
C PRO A 169 -9.36 3.75 2.80
N PHE A 170 -9.57 5.04 2.63
CA PHE A 170 -9.39 6.01 3.69
C PHE A 170 -10.32 7.20 3.51
N LEU A 171 -11.15 7.49 4.52
CA LEU A 171 -12.19 8.53 4.46
C LEU A 171 -13.04 8.38 3.19
N ASN A 172 -13.14 9.42 2.39
CA ASN A 172 -13.85 9.43 1.11
C ASN A 172 -12.90 9.20 -0.10
N GLY A 173 -11.77 8.55 0.13
CA GLY A 173 -10.76 8.25 -0.89
C GLY A 173 -9.91 7.06 -0.49
N TRP A 174 -8.62 7.17 -0.75
CA TRP A 174 -7.62 6.13 -0.53
C TRP A 174 -6.37 6.74 0.09
N MET A 175 -5.50 5.91 0.65
CA MET A 175 -4.15 6.30 1.06
C MET A 175 -3.16 5.19 0.71
N PHE A 176 -1.90 5.54 0.53
CA PHE A 176 -0.82 4.57 0.48
C PHE A 176 -0.55 3.99 1.86
N THR A 177 -0.23 2.70 1.90
CA THR A 177 0.09 2.01 3.17
C THR A 177 1.51 2.23 3.61
N THR A 178 2.41 2.51 2.65
CA THR A 178 3.83 2.79 2.89
C THR A 178 4.33 3.93 2.00
N GLU A 179 5.53 4.41 2.32
CA GLU A 179 6.29 5.34 1.46
C GLU A 179 6.98 4.60 0.29
N CYS A 180 6.91 3.26 0.24
CA CYS A 180 7.51 2.45 -0.83
C CYS A 180 6.59 2.43 -2.06
N ILE A 181 6.73 3.44 -2.90
CA ILE A 181 6.05 3.56 -4.18
C ILE A 181 7.09 3.42 -5.27
N ILE A 182 7.00 2.33 -6.05
CA ILE A 182 7.93 2.12 -7.16
C ILE A 182 7.35 2.81 -8.40
N SER A 183 8.08 3.80 -8.91
CA SER A 183 7.68 4.56 -10.08
C SER A 183 8.43 4.09 -11.32
N PHE A 184 7.67 3.91 -12.41
CA PHE A 184 8.16 3.53 -13.72
C PHE A 184 7.87 4.67 -14.70
N SER A 185 8.94 5.20 -15.30
CA SER A 185 8.86 6.25 -16.31
C SER A 185 9.09 5.67 -17.70
N GLY A 186 8.48 6.29 -18.70
CA GLY A 186 8.64 5.91 -20.11
C GLY A 186 7.28 5.70 -20.78
N SER A 187 7.19 6.10 -22.05
CA SER A 187 5.94 6.05 -22.83
C SER A 187 5.33 4.65 -22.98
N THR A 188 6.15 3.62 -22.87
CA THR A 188 5.76 2.22 -23.01
C THR A 188 5.49 1.49 -21.68
N ALA A 189 5.74 2.15 -20.53
CA ALA A 189 5.61 1.50 -19.21
C ALA A 189 4.21 0.91 -19.01
N ARG A 190 3.18 1.65 -19.38
CA ARG A 190 1.77 1.21 -19.26
C ARG A 190 1.47 -0.10 -20.01
N GLU A 191 2.14 -0.33 -21.14
CA GLU A 191 1.91 -1.54 -21.96
C GLU A 191 2.86 -2.68 -21.59
N GLN A 192 4.10 -2.36 -21.21
CA GLN A 192 5.15 -3.35 -20.97
C GLN A 192 5.08 -3.96 -19.58
N LEU A 193 4.74 -3.17 -18.54
CA LEU A 193 4.70 -3.66 -17.17
C LEU A 193 3.70 -4.81 -16.98
N PRO A 194 2.45 -4.75 -17.49
CA PRO A 194 1.54 -5.89 -17.40
C PRO A 194 2.05 -7.14 -18.12
N LYS A 195 2.80 -6.98 -19.22
CA LYS A 195 3.39 -8.12 -19.96
C LYS A 195 4.53 -8.75 -19.17
N THR A 196 5.34 -7.94 -18.50
CA THR A 196 6.49 -8.40 -17.70
C THR A 196 6.08 -9.02 -16.39
N TYR A 197 5.17 -8.35 -15.65
CA TYR A 197 4.82 -8.68 -14.26
C TYR A 197 3.41 -9.25 -14.10
N GLY A 198 2.55 -9.13 -15.12
CA GLY A 198 1.12 -9.42 -15.02
C GLY A 198 0.32 -8.21 -14.52
N THR A 199 -1.00 -8.28 -14.65
CA THR A 199 -1.90 -7.16 -14.27
C THR A 199 -2.22 -7.15 -12.78
N ALA A 200 -2.19 -8.33 -12.15
CA ALA A 200 -2.37 -8.50 -10.72
C ALA A 200 -1.49 -9.65 -10.24
N MET A 201 -0.61 -9.39 -9.30
CA MET A 201 0.21 -10.42 -8.68
C MET A 201 0.38 -10.14 -7.20
N PRO A 202 0.59 -11.21 -6.37
CA PRO A 202 0.94 -11.03 -4.97
C PRO A 202 2.19 -10.16 -4.82
N GLN A 203 2.20 -9.29 -3.83
CA GLN A 203 3.29 -8.32 -3.60
C GLN A 203 4.65 -9.00 -3.44
N PHE A 204 4.68 -10.14 -2.75
CA PHE A 204 5.91 -10.92 -2.60
C PHE A 204 6.46 -11.40 -3.95
N VAL A 205 5.59 -11.86 -4.86
CA VAL A 205 5.99 -12.33 -6.19
C VAL A 205 6.55 -11.18 -7.02
N PHE A 206 5.92 -10.00 -6.93
CA PHE A 206 6.43 -8.79 -7.56
C PHE A 206 7.80 -8.41 -6.99
N ALA A 207 7.94 -8.33 -5.67
CA ALA A 207 9.20 -7.98 -5.01
C ALA A 207 10.35 -8.89 -5.47
N ARG A 208 10.10 -10.20 -5.55
CA ARG A 208 11.09 -11.17 -6.04
C ARG A 208 11.49 -10.92 -7.49
N LYS A 209 10.52 -10.80 -8.40
CA LYS A 209 10.80 -10.54 -9.83
C LYS A 209 11.52 -9.20 -10.02
N TYR A 210 11.08 -8.16 -9.31
CA TYR A 210 11.71 -6.84 -9.38
C TYR A 210 13.17 -6.87 -8.90
N HIS A 211 13.45 -7.60 -7.81
CA HIS A 211 14.80 -7.81 -7.33
C HIS A 211 15.68 -8.56 -8.35
N GLU A 212 15.16 -9.64 -8.95
CA GLU A 212 15.86 -10.38 -10.00
C GLU A 212 16.18 -9.50 -11.22
N ASP A 213 15.23 -8.67 -11.67
CA ASP A 213 15.41 -7.75 -12.78
C ASP A 213 16.45 -6.66 -12.48
N ARG A 214 16.46 -6.11 -11.25
CA ARG A 214 17.51 -5.17 -10.82
C ARG A 214 18.89 -5.80 -10.90
N LYS A 215 19.07 -7.02 -10.41
CA LYS A 215 20.34 -7.75 -10.51
C LYS A 215 20.81 -7.93 -11.96
N ARG A 216 19.90 -8.35 -12.86
CA ARG A 216 20.22 -8.51 -14.29
C ARG A 216 20.67 -7.21 -14.96
N ARG A 217 20.17 -6.08 -14.52
CA ARG A 217 20.52 -4.74 -15.03
C ARG A 217 21.75 -4.12 -14.38
N GLY A 218 22.42 -4.84 -13.48
CA GLY A 218 23.59 -4.35 -12.76
C GLY A 218 23.29 -3.35 -11.63
N TYR A 219 22.04 -3.21 -11.22
CA TYR A 219 21.66 -2.44 -10.05
C TYR A 219 21.70 -3.37 -8.82
N GLY A 220 22.83 -3.42 -8.14
CA GLY A 220 23.00 -4.16 -6.89
C GLY A 220 24.02 -5.28 -6.99
N CYS A 221 25.19 -4.98 -6.55
CA CYS A 221 26.18 -5.90 -5.95
C CYS A 221 26.79 -5.19 -4.77
#